data_27c267622bec809caf5b20ffd82ff7b0
#
_entry.id   27c267622bec809caf5b20ffd82ff7b0
#
_cell.length_a   1.000
_cell.length_b   1.000
_cell.length_c   1.000
_cell.angle_alpha   90.00
_cell.angle_beta   90.00
_cell.angle_gamma   90.00
#
_symmetry.space_group_name_H-M   'P 1'
#
loop_
_entity.id
_entity.type
_entity.pdbx_description
1 polymer ?
#
loop_
_entity_poly.entity_id
_entity_poly.type
_entity_poly.pdbx_seq_one_letter_code
_entity_poly.pdbx_strand_id
1 'polypeptide(L)'
;DAIGVVPPYYYPHDDYEVHAHYRAIANSVPCVPLCIYDNTETTHVEITPPKANKIIEAIAPNPLAGIKVSFIAYDKLLGYVYQLPKSVGVFPGGIFSLYTGYSIGVRGAIHPPSTPFPEACVRMYEALKAGNLQAAQKEHDLLTRLMQVVGRFLRTHGRGVFGELMRMRGLPVERFPRWECAPFTEKDRAELKEGIAKTGAAL
;
A
#
# COMPACT_ATOMS: atom_id res chain seq x y z
N ASP A 1 -6.68 4.69 -16.84
CA ASP A 1 -7.31 4.26 -15.60
C ASP A 1 -7.42 5.39 -14.57
N ALA A 2 -6.39 5.68 -13.75
CA ALA A 2 -6.40 6.76 -12.75
C ALA A 2 -4.99 7.26 -12.44
N ILE A 3 -4.87 8.44 -11.84
CA ILE A 3 -3.60 9.02 -11.41
C ILE A 3 -3.54 9.06 -9.87
N GLY A 4 -2.47 8.47 -9.29
CA GLY A 4 -2.17 8.58 -7.87
C GLY A 4 -1.42 9.88 -7.56
N VAL A 5 -1.95 10.67 -6.64
CA VAL A 5 -1.43 11.99 -6.28
C VAL A 5 -1.13 12.04 -4.78
N VAL A 6 0.09 12.39 -4.41
CA VAL A 6 0.44 12.74 -3.02
C VAL A 6 0.07 14.19 -2.73
N PRO A 7 -0.22 14.56 -1.47
CA PRO A 7 -0.31 15.97 -1.08
C PRO A 7 1.00 16.71 -1.39
N PRO A 8 0.99 18.05 -1.48
CA PRO A 8 2.23 18.80 -1.51
C PRO A 8 3.06 18.48 -0.26
N TYR A 9 4.38 18.50 -0.39
CA TYR A 9 5.29 18.03 0.65
C TYR A 9 6.52 18.94 0.76
N TYR A 10 7.41 18.62 1.69
CA TYR A 10 8.63 19.32 2.04
C TYR A 10 8.41 20.44 3.07
N TYR A 11 7.44 21.32 2.86
CA TYR A 11 7.01 22.31 3.84
C TYR A 11 5.62 21.96 4.40
N PRO A 12 5.27 22.43 5.60
CA PRO A 12 3.88 22.41 6.06
C PRO A 12 2.98 23.18 5.09
N HIS A 13 1.82 22.61 4.78
CA HIS A 13 0.84 23.21 3.89
C HIS A 13 -0.52 23.31 4.59
N ASP A 14 -1.18 24.43 4.40
CA ASP A 14 -2.53 24.62 4.89
C ASP A 14 -3.58 23.95 3.96
N ASP A 15 -4.83 23.94 4.40
CA ASP A 15 -5.89 23.28 3.66
C ASP A 15 -6.17 23.93 2.29
N TYR A 16 -5.99 25.25 2.18
CA TYR A 16 -6.18 25.96 0.92
C TYR A 16 -5.13 25.53 -0.11
N GLU A 17 -3.86 25.46 0.28
CA GLU A 17 -2.74 25.05 -0.57
C GLU A 17 -2.92 23.57 -1.02
N VAL A 18 -3.34 22.70 -0.10
CA VAL A 18 -3.63 21.30 -0.42
C VAL A 18 -4.75 21.20 -1.46
N HIS A 19 -5.87 21.90 -1.26
CA HIS A 19 -6.99 21.88 -2.21
C HIS A 19 -6.61 22.48 -3.57
N ALA A 20 -5.80 23.58 -3.56
CA ALA A 20 -5.30 24.20 -4.79
C ALA A 20 -4.38 23.26 -5.58
N HIS A 21 -3.52 22.50 -4.90
CA HIS A 21 -2.66 21.49 -5.50
C HIS A 21 -3.47 20.42 -6.25
N TYR A 22 -4.45 19.80 -5.60
CA TYR A 22 -5.29 18.77 -6.23
C TYR A 22 -6.12 19.34 -7.39
N ARG A 23 -6.66 20.55 -7.26
CA ARG A 23 -7.41 21.25 -8.31
C ARG A 23 -6.52 21.56 -9.53
N ALA A 24 -5.29 22.01 -9.32
CA ALA A 24 -4.35 22.29 -10.41
C ALA A 24 -4.04 21.01 -11.21
N ILE A 25 -3.84 19.87 -10.52
CA ILE A 25 -3.62 18.57 -11.17
C ILE A 25 -4.88 18.15 -11.95
N ALA A 26 -6.07 18.21 -11.33
CA ALA A 26 -7.31 17.85 -11.99
C ALA A 26 -7.54 18.66 -13.27
N ASN A 27 -7.27 19.97 -13.23
CA ASN A 27 -7.39 20.84 -14.40
C ASN A 27 -6.40 20.50 -15.53
N SER A 28 -5.21 19.97 -15.17
CA SER A 28 -4.20 19.58 -16.17
C SER A 28 -4.51 18.23 -16.85
N VAL A 29 -5.35 17.40 -16.23
CA VAL A 29 -5.73 16.07 -16.73
C VAL A 29 -7.26 15.90 -16.67
N PRO A 30 -8.01 16.65 -17.45
CA PRO A 30 -9.48 16.61 -17.41
C PRO A 30 -10.00 15.21 -17.72
N CYS A 31 -11.06 14.81 -17.03
CA CYS A 31 -11.73 13.51 -17.15
C CYS A 31 -10.91 12.29 -16.66
N VAL A 32 -9.69 12.47 -16.14
CA VAL A 32 -8.92 11.37 -15.56
C VAL A 32 -9.27 11.24 -14.08
N PRO A 33 -9.69 10.05 -13.59
CA PRO A 33 -9.93 9.84 -12.18
C PRO A 33 -8.66 10.03 -11.35
N LEU A 34 -8.78 10.69 -10.20
CA LEU A 34 -7.66 10.84 -9.27
C LEU A 34 -7.78 9.83 -8.12
N CYS A 35 -6.63 9.42 -7.60
CA CYS A 35 -6.50 8.69 -6.34
C CYS A 35 -5.61 9.50 -5.40
N ILE A 36 -6.07 9.77 -4.20
CA ILE A 36 -5.24 10.39 -3.17
C ILE A 36 -4.26 9.33 -2.64
N TYR A 37 -2.99 9.69 -2.54
CA TYR A 37 -2.03 8.91 -1.80
C TYR A 37 -1.67 9.63 -0.50
N ASP A 38 -2.40 9.34 0.58
CA ASP A 38 -2.09 9.84 1.91
C ASP A 38 -0.88 9.08 2.49
N ASN A 39 0.22 9.81 2.66
CA ASN A 39 1.47 9.32 3.24
C ASN A 39 2.02 10.36 4.21
N THR A 40 1.29 10.60 5.28
CA THR A 40 1.53 11.65 6.27
C THR A 40 2.96 11.63 6.83
N GLU A 41 3.56 10.45 7.00
CA GLU A 41 4.94 10.32 7.49
C GLU A 41 5.98 10.97 6.55
N THR A 42 5.68 11.02 5.25
CA THR A 42 6.61 11.57 4.24
C THR A 42 6.23 12.97 3.84
N THR A 43 4.92 13.28 3.77
CA THR A 43 4.43 14.55 3.27
C THR A 43 4.22 15.57 4.38
N HIS A 44 4.10 15.14 5.63
CA HIS A 44 3.70 15.95 6.80
C HIS A 44 2.32 16.61 6.64
N VAL A 45 1.53 16.12 5.69
CA VAL A 45 0.15 16.55 5.44
C VAL A 45 -0.77 15.35 5.60
N GLU A 46 -1.61 15.35 6.63
CA GLU A 46 -2.65 14.33 6.82
C GLU A 46 -3.89 14.70 6.01
N ILE A 47 -4.37 13.76 5.19
CA ILE A 47 -5.63 13.91 4.47
C ILE A 47 -6.74 13.21 5.27
N THR A 48 -7.32 13.89 6.23
CA THR A 48 -8.46 13.37 6.98
C THR A 48 -9.70 13.16 6.09
N PRO A 49 -10.69 12.35 6.49
CA PRO A 49 -11.93 12.19 5.71
C PRO A 49 -12.65 13.51 5.38
N PRO A 50 -12.78 14.49 6.29
CA PRO A 50 -13.34 15.80 5.95
C PRO A 50 -12.50 16.54 4.88
N LYS A 51 -11.16 16.51 4.99
CA LYS A 51 -10.27 17.12 4.00
C LYS A 51 -10.40 16.42 2.64
N ALA A 52 -10.50 15.09 2.60
CA ALA A 52 -10.71 14.33 1.37
C ALA A 52 -12.04 14.71 0.70
N ASN A 53 -13.12 14.93 1.46
CA ASN A 53 -14.39 15.41 0.92
C ASN A 53 -14.25 16.82 0.29
N LYS A 54 -13.46 17.71 0.90
CA LYS A 54 -13.17 19.03 0.30
C LYS A 54 -12.32 18.92 -0.96
N ILE A 55 -11.41 17.96 -1.04
CA ILE A 55 -10.67 17.66 -2.27
C ILE A 55 -11.64 17.20 -3.37
N ILE A 56 -12.60 16.31 -3.06
CA ILE A 56 -13.63 15.88 -4.03
C ILE A 56 -14.38 17.07 -4.62
N GLU A 57 -14.80 18.03 -3.77
CA GLU A 57 -15.45 19.27 -4.23
C GLU A 57 -14.51 20.09 -5.12
N ALA A 58 -13.23 20.20 -4.76
CA ALA A 58 -12.26 21.04 -5.45
C ALA A 58 -11.82 20.50 -6.82
N ILE A 59 -11.85 19.17 -7.03
CA ILE A 59 -11.43 18.52 -8.28
C ILE A 59 -12.57 18.31 -9.27
N ALA A 60 -13.81 18.60 -8.89
CA ALA A 60 -14.95 18.40 -9.78
C ALA A 60 -14.75 19.16 -11.12
N PRO A 61 -15.11 18.56 -12.28
CA PRO A 61 -15.85 17.31 -12.45
C PRO A 61 -15.02 16.01 -12.46
N ASN A 62 -13.70 16.06 -12.22
CA ASN A 62 -12.90 14.84 -12.16
C ASN A 62 -13.33 13.99 -10.97
N PRO A 63 -13.54 12.68 -11.12
CA PRO A 63 -13.90 11.83 -9.99
C PRO A 63 -12.69 11.50 -9.13
N LEU A 64 -12.90 11.40 -7.81
CA LEU A 64 -11.99 10.72 -6.91
C LEU A 64 -12.29 9.21 -6.95
N ALA A 65 -11.39 8.41 -7.54
CA ALA A 65 -11.56 6.97 -7.63
C ALA A 65 -11.19 6.24 -6.33
N GLY A 66 -10.28 6.80 -5.55
CA GLY A 66 -9.87 6.16 -4.30
C GLY A 66 -8.91 6.98 -3.47
N ILE A 67 -8.65 6.44 -2.28
CA ILE A 67 -7.61 6.93 -1.38
C ILE A 67 -6.76 5.75 -0.89
N LYS A 68 -5.46 5.85 -1.06
CA LYS A 68 -4.49 4.96 -0.42
C LYS A 68 -3.98 5.64 0.85
N VAL A 69 -4.12 4.95 1.97
CA VAL A 69 -3.73 5.46 3.30
C VAL A 69 -2.60 4.63 3.85
N SER A 70 -1.44 5.24 4.12
CA SER A 70 -0.28 4.56 4.69
C SER A 70 -0.38 4.49 6.21
N PHE A 71 0.13 3.39 6.79
CA PHE A 71 0.34 3.22 8.24
C PHE A 71 -0.86 3.64 9.11
N ILE A 72 -2.05 3.22 8.72
CA ILE A 72 -3.28 3.63 9.39
C ILE A 72 -3.71 2.64 10.47
N ALA A 73 -4.10 3.15 11.63
CA ALA A 73 -4.78 2.38 12.66
C ALA A 73 -6.21 2.03 12.20
N TYR A 74 -6.74 0.91 12.69
CA TYR A 74 -8.02 0.38 12.23
C TYR A 74 -9.20 1.33 12.48
N ASP A 75 -9.21 2.00 13.61
CA ASP A 75 -10.22 3.01 13.96
C ASP A 75 -10.23 4.20 12.99
N LYS A 76 -9.06 4.69 12.59
CA LYS A 76 -8.95 5.72 11.54
C LYS A 76 -9.43 5.20 10.19
N LEU A 77 -9.14 3.94 9.85
CA LEU A 77 -9.62 3.32 8.61
C LEU A 77 -11.14 3.32 8.52
N LEU A 78 -11.83 3.07 9.63
CA LEU A 78 -13.29 3.20 9.73
C LEU A 78 -13.77 4.59 9.29
N GLY A 79 -13.09 5.65 9.73
CA GLY A 79 -13.42 7.02 9.36
C GLY A 79 -13.47 7.21 7.82
N TYR A 80 -12.47 6.72 7.09
CA TYR A 80 -12.46 6.82 5.62
C TYR A 80 -13.59 6.00 4.98
N VAL A 81 -13.81 4.77 5.44
CA VAL A 81 -14.83 3.89 4.86
C VAL A 81 -16.26 4.42 5.08
N TYR A 82 -16.51 5.06 6.23
CA TYR A 82 -17.87 5.52 6.57
C TYR A 82 -18.16 6.98 6.18
N GLN A 83 -17.13 7.84 6.09
CA GLN A 83 -17.34 9.26 5.83
C GLN A 83 -17.08 9.66 4.37
N LEU A 84 -16.42 8.82 3.56
CA LEU A 84 -16.26 9.07 2.13
C LEU A 84 -17.45 8.52 1.32
N PRO A 85 -17.73 9.11 0.14
CA PRO A 85 -18.73 8.56 -0.78
C PRO A 85 -18.41 7.09 -1.13
N LYS A 86 -19.42 6.24 -1.26
CA LYS A 86 -19.28 4.81 -1.55
C LYS A 86 -18.60 4.51 -2.91
N SER A 87 -18.54 5.51 -3.80
CA SER A 87 -17.79 5.44 -5.06
C SER A 87 -16.28 5.52 -4.87
N VAL A 88 -15.81 6.06 -3.73
CA VAL A 88 -14.38 6.20 -3.43
C VAL A 88 -13.84 4.91 -2.81
N GLY A 89 -12.90 4.26 -3.48
CA GLY A 89 -12.22 3.08 -2.96
C GLY A 89 -11.25 3.44 -1.83
N VAL A 90 -11.27 2.71 -0.72
CA VAL A 90 -10.32 2.87 0.38
C VAL A 90 -9.29 1.73 0.35
N PHE A 91 -8.00 2.09 0.27
CA PHE A 91 -6.89 1.16 0.11
C PHE A 91 -5.84 1.38 1.22
N PRO A 92 -5.85 0.58 2.29
CA PRO A 92 -4.81 0.68 3.31
C PRO A 92 -3.43 0.28 2.76
N GLY A 93 -2.39 0.87 3.33
CA GLY A 93 -1.00 0.56 3.01
C GLY A 93 -0.48 -0.75 3.60
N GLY A 94 -1.31 -1.52 4.30
CA GLY A 94 -0.99 -2.81 4.91
C GLY A 94 -1.86 -3.94 4.39
N ILE A 95 -1.22 -5.03 3.94
CA ILE A 95 -1.97 -6.22 3.46
C ILE A 95 -2.81 -6.85 4.58
N PHE A 96 -2.35 -6.77 5.82
CA PHE A 96 -3.08 -7.27 6.98
C PHE A 96 -4.37 -6.48 7.25
N SER A 97 -4.35 -5.17 6.98
CA SER A 97 -5.53 -4.33 7.06
C SER A 97 -6.57 -4.65 5.97
N LEU A 98 -6.19 -5.33 4.88
CA LEU A 98 -7.14 -5.83 3.90
C LEU A 98 -8.01 -6.94 4.50
N TYR A 99 -7.41 -7.92 5.19
CA TYR A 99 -8.15 -9.03 5.79
C TYR A 99 -9.21 -8.53 6.79
N THR A 100 -8.79 -7.68 7.73
CA THR A 100 -9.70 -7.13 8.74
C THR A 100 -10.66 -6.07 8.20
N GLY A 101 -10.23 -5.29 7.21
CA GLY A 101 -11.00 -4.18 6.65
C GLY A 101 -11.99 -4.57 5.56
N TYR A 102 -11.86 -5.77 4.99
CA TYR A 102 -12.73 -6.17 3.86
C TYR A 102 -14.21 -6.19 4.26
N SER A 103 -14.52 -6.67 5.45
CA SER A 103 -15.91 -6.75 5.99
C SER A 103 -16.56 -5.37 6.18
N ILE A 104 -15.79 -4.32 6.36
CA ILE A 104 -16.29 -2.95 6.51
C ILE A 104 -16.31 -2.16 5.21
N GLY A 105 -15.81 -2.73 4.10
CA GLY A 105 -15.89 -2.11 2.77
C GLY A 105 -14.56 -1.61 2.18
N VAL A 106 -13.41 -2.01 2.75
CA VAL A 106 -12.10 -1.81 2.11
C VAL A 106 -12.08 -2.53 0.76
N ARG A 107 -11.58 -1.87 -0.28
CA ARG A 107 -11.64 -2.37 -1.68
C ARG A 107 -10.39 -3.13 -2.14
N GLY A 108 -9.30 -3.05 -1.40
CA GLY A 108 -8.02 -3.66 -1.72
C GLY A 108 -6.94 -3.12 -0.80
N ALA A 109 -5.68 -3.43 -1.07
CA ALA A 109 -4.55 -2.88 -0.36
C ALA A 109 -3.40 -2.57 -1.33
N ILE A 110 -2.60 -1.56 -1.00
CA ILE A 110 -1.38 -1.22 -1.75
C ILE A 110 -0.21 -1.34 -0.79
N HIS A 111 0.53 -2.44 -0.88
CA HIS A 111 1.53 -2.80 0.10
C HIS A 111 2.83 -3.29 -0.56
N PRO A 112 4.02 -2.76 -0.22
CA PRO A 112 5.28 -3.16 -0.84
C PRO A 112 5.58 -4.66 -0.78
N PRO A 113 5.32 -5.37 0.32
CA PRO A 113 5.47 -6.83 0.39
C PRO A 113 4.64 -7.64 -0.60
N SER A 114 3.60 -7.07 -1.22
CA SER A 114 2.88 -7.77 -2.29
C SER A 114 3.70 -7.93 -3.57
N THR A 115 4.74 -7.12 -3.76
CA THR A 115 5.62 -7.23 -4.94
C THR A 115 6.36 -8.56 -5.02
N PRO A 116 7.04 -9.07 -3.97
CA PRO A 116 7.68 -10.38 -4.03
C PRO A 116 6.73 -11.57 -3.80
N PHE A 117 5.51 -11.35 -3.31
CA PHE A 117 4.56 -12.43 -2.99
C PHE A 117 3.13 -12.13 -3.53
N PRO A 118 2.99 -11.76 -4.81
CA PRO A 118 1.69 -11.35 -5.35
C PRO A 118 0.66 -12.49 -5.32
N GLU A 119 1.10 -13.73 -5.49
CA GLU A 119 0.20 -14.88 -5.56
C GLU A 119 -0.58 -15.07 -4.24
N ALA A 120 0.10 -15.00 -3.10
CA ALA A 120 -0.54 -15.12 -1.79
C ALA A 120 -1.50 -13.94 -1.52
N CYS A 121 -1.09 -12.74 -1.91
CA CYS A 121 -1.93 -11.54 -1.78
C CYS A 121 -3.21 -11.66 -2.64
N VAL A 122 -3.08 -12.12 -3.89
CA VAL A 122 -4.22 -12.31 -4.79
C VAL A 122 -5.14 -13.42 -4.28
N ARG A 123 -4.60 -14.57 -3.86
CA ARG A 123 -5.43 -15.64 -3.29
C ARG A 123 -6.19 -15.18 -2.06
N MET A 124 -5.57 -14.40 -1.17
CA MET A 124 -6.27 -13.82 -0.02
C MET A 124 -7.42 -12.90 -0.46
N TYR A 125 -7.16 -12.01 -1.41
CA TYR A 125 -8.16 -11.09 -1.94
C TYR A 125 -9.34 -11.82 -2.58
N GLU A 126 -9.08 -12.80 -3.45
CA GLU A 126 -10.14 -13.57 -4.10
C GLU A 126 -10.95 -14.43 -3.12
N ALA A 127 -10.28 -14.98 -2.08
CA ALA A 127 -10.97 -15.69 -1.01
C ALA A 127 -11.91 -14.76 -0.20
N LEU A 128 -11.47 -13.55 0.13
CA LEU A 128 -12.30 -12.53 0.77
C LEU A 128 -13.49 -12.16 -0.11
N LYS A 129 -13.26 -11.94 -1.39
CA LYS A 129 -14.29 -11.60 -2.37
C LYS A 129 -15.33 -12.71 -2.53
N ALA A 130 -14.91 -13.96 -2.43
CA ALA A 130 -15.79 -15.14 -2.45
C ALA A 130 -16.49 -15.42 -1.11
N GLY A 131 -16.21 -14.64 -0.04
CA GLY A 131 -16.73 -14.88 1.30
C GLY A 131 -16.10 -16.11 2.02
N ASN A 132 -15.01 -16.66 1.48
CA ASN A 132 -14.33 -17.81 2.06
C ASN A 132 -13.27 -17.34 3.08
N LEU A 133 -13.73 -17.02 4.29
CA LEU A 133 -12.87 -16.51 5.36
C LEU A 133 -11.79 -17.49 5.79
N GLN A 134 -12.06 -18.80 5.73
CA GLN A 134 -11.07 -19.81 6.10
C GLN A 134 -9.89 -19.84 5.11
N ALA A 135 -10.17 -19.78 3.82
CA ALA A 135 -9.13 -19.69 2.79
C ALA A 135 -8.36 -18.36 2.89
N ALA A 136 -9.06 -17.25 3.14
CA ALA A 136 -8.42 -15.96 3.34
C ALA A 136 -7.51 -15.94 4.57
N GLN A 137 -7.94 -16.56 5.69
CA GLN A 137 -7.13 -16.69 6.91
C GLN A 137 -5.84 -17.46 6.64
N LYS A 138 -5.92 -18.57 5.89
CA LYS A 138 -4.74 -19.38 5.53
C LYS A 138 -3.68 -18.54 4.80
N GLU A 139 -4.09 -17.74 3.83
CA GLU A 139 -3.17 -16.86 3.09
C GLU A 139 -2.66 -15.71 3.96
N HIS A 140 -3.50 -15.14 4.82
CA HIS A 140 -3.11 -14.14 5.81
C HIS A 140 -2.02 -14.67 6.75
N ASP A 141 -2.16 -15.90 7.23
CA ASP A 141 -1.17 -16.55 8.11
C ASP A 141 0.13 -16.84 7.38
N LEU A 142 0.06 -17.22 6.09
CA LEU A 142 1.24 -17.39 5.25
C LEU A 142 1.98 -16.04 5.09
N LEU A 143 1.26 -14.98 4.72
CA LEU A 143 1.83 -13.64 4.58
C LEU A 143 2.42 -13.13 5.89
N THR A 144 1.80 -13.44 7.03
CA THR A 144 2.32 -13.09 8.36
C THR A 144 3.69 -13.75 8.60
N ARG A 145 3.81 -15.06 8.35
CA ARG A 145 5.10 -15.76 8.48
C ARG A 145 6.15 -15.22 7.52
N LEU A 146 5.78 -14.95 6.27
CA LEU A 146 6.67 -14.33 5.29
C LEU A 146 7.19 -12.97 5.77
N MET A 147 6.29 -12.12 6.30
CA MET A 147 6.69 -10.82 6.81
C MET A 147 7.54 -10.87 8.07
N GLN A 148 7.42 -11.91 8.90
CA GLN A 148 8.34 -12.15 10.01
C GLN A 148 9.76 -12.46 9.53
N VAL A 149 9.90 -13.26 8.47
CA VAL A 149 11.19 -13.52 7.84
C VAL A 149 11.76 -12.26 7.21
N VAL A 150 11.01 -11.61 6.33
CA VAL A 150 11.44 -10.40 5.61
C VAL A 150 11.77 -9.26 6.60
N GLY A 151 11.00 -9.12 7.68
CA GLY A 151 11.18 -8.09 8.69
C GLY A 151 12.54 -8.17 9.42
N ARG A 152 13.14 -9.34 9.54
CA ARG A 152 14.50 -9.48 10.09
C ARG A 152 15.52 -8.81 9.16
N PHE A 153 15.44 -9.09 7.87
CA PHE A 153 16.33 -8.52 6.85
C PHE A 153 16.04 -7.05 6.56
N LEU A 154 14.80 -6.59 6.73
CA LEU A 154 14.47 -5.16 6.68
C LEU A 154 15.24 -4.34 7.70
N ARG A 155 15.47 -4.88 8.90
CA ARG A 155 16.24 -4.21 9.95
C ARG A 155 17.73 -4.11 9.65
N THR A 156 18.29 -5.08 8.95
CA THR A 156 19.73 -5.16 8.65
C THR A 156 20.11 -4.62 7.28
N HIS A 157 19.27 -4.85 6.27
CA HIS A 157 19.54 -4.50 4.88
C HIS A 157 18.55 -3.47 4.31
N GLY A 158 17.66 -2.92 5.17
CA GLY A 158 16.66 -1.98 4.72
C GLY A 158 15.80 -2.55 3.58
N ARG A 159 15.35 -1.67 2.69
CA ARG A 159 14.52 -2.07 1.54
C ARG A 159 15.27 -2.91 0.49
N GLY A 160 16.58 -3.09 0.60
CA GLY A 160 17.38 -3.98 -0.25
C GLY A 160 16.85 -5.42 -0.26
N VAL A 161 16.20 -5.88 0.83
CA VAL A 161 15.59 -7.20 0.91
C VAL A 161 14.55 -7.45 -0.19
N PHE A 162 13.78 -6.43 -0.58
CA PHE A 162 12.79 -6.60 -1.66
C PHE A 162 13.46 -6.81 -3.02
N GLY A 163 14.54 -6.10 -3.29
CA GLY A 163 15.33 -6.33 -4.49
C GLY A 163 15.94 -7.74 -4.52
N GLU A 164 16.44 -8.23 -3.39
CA GLU A 164 16.96 -9.59 -3.27
C GLU A 164 15.90 -10.65 -3.51
N LEU A 165 14.72 -10.49 -2.92
CA LEU A 165 13.58 -11.39 -3.14
C LEU A 165 13.13 -11.40 -4.60
N MET A 166 13.13 -10.26 -5.28
CA MET A 166 12.79 -10.20 -6.71
C MET A 166 13.83 -10.92 -7.56
N ARG A 167 15.14 -10.79 -7.24
CA ARG A 167 16.20 -11.55 -7.91
C ARG A 167 16.06 -13.04 -7.69
N MET A 168 15.73 -13.47 -6.47
CA MET A 168 15.46 -14.89 -6.17
C MET A 168 14.30 -15.46 -6.98
N ARG A 169 13.35 -14.62 -7.38
CA ARG A 169 12.25 -14.95 -8.30
C ARG A 169 12.64 -14.88 -9.78
N GLY A 170 13.89 -14.64 -10.09
CA GLY A 170 14.38 -14.57 -11.48
C GLY A 170 14.10 -13.24 -12.18
N LEU A 171 13.69 -12.18 -11.45
CA LEU A 171 13.50 -10.88 -12.06
C LEU A 171 14.83 -10.12 -12.18
N PRO A 172 15.11 -9.44 -13.32
CA PRO A 172 16.37 -8.76 -13.56
C PRO A 172 16.45 -7.41 -12.83
N VAL A 173 16.41 -7.44 -11.50
CA VAL A 173 16.50 -6.25 -10.65
C VAL A 173 17.98 -6.05 -10.25
N GLU A 174 18.64 -5.09 -10.88
CA GLU A 174 20.04 -4.79 -10.58
C GLU A 174 20.18 -4.06 -9.26
N ARG A 175 19.39 -3.00 -9.05
CA ARG A 175 19.44 -2.15 -7.86
C ARG A 175 18.06 -1.75 -7.36
N PHE A 176 17.79 -2.06 -6.09
CA PHE A 176 16.59 -1.62 -5.37
C PHE A 176 16.90 -1.58 -3.86
N PRO A 177 16.64 -0.49 -3.16
CA PRO A 177 16.24 0.83 -3.69
C PRO A 177 17.39 1.57 -4.40
N ARG A 178 17.16 2.78 -4.88
CA ARG A 178 18.20 3.57 -5.58
C ARG A 178 19.33 4.03 -4.66
N TRP A 179 19.03 4.26 -3.37
CA TRP A 179 20.04 4.56 -2.36
C TRP A 179 20.77 3.28 -1.93
N GLU A 180 21.94 3.46 -1.35
CA GLU A 180 22.78 2.37 -0.88
C GLU A 180 22.15 1.69 0.35
N CYS A 181 22.09 0.37 0.33
CA CYS A 181 21.71 -0.48 1.46
C CYS A 181 22.87 -1.39 1.82
N ALA A 182 22.89 -1.90 3.05
CA ALA A 182 23.83 -2.92 3.45
C ALA A 182 23.77 -4.12 2.48
N PRO A 183 24.88 -4.55 1.91
CA PRO A 183 24.90 -5.62 0.91
C PRO A 183 24.52 -6.97 1.54
N PHE A 184 23.84 -7.80 0.77
CA PHE A 184 23.59 -9.19 1.15
C PHE A 184 24.84 -10.04 0.95
N THR A 185 25.24 -10.78 1.98
CA THR A 185 26.24 -11.83 1.84
C THR A 185 25.60 -13.12 1.33
N GLU A 186 26.42 -14.10 0.91
CA GLU A 186 25.91 -15.42 0.53
C GLU A 186 25.20 -16.11 1.69
N LYS A 187 25.68 -15.89 2.93
CA LYS A 187 25.02 -16.37 4.14
C LYS A 187 23.63 -15.76 4.31
N ASP A 188 23.50 -14.45 4.16
CA ASP A 188 22.21 -13.76 4.26
C ASP A 188 21.20 -14.29 3.23
N ARG A 189 21.67 -14.53 1.99
CA ARG A 189 20.85 -15.10 0.91
C ARG A 189 20.38 -16.49 1.25
N ALA A 190 21.27 -17.34 1.75
CA ALA A 190 20.93 -18.69 2.16
C ALA A 190 19.93 -18.69 3.30
N GLU A 191 20.11 -17.88 4.34
CA GLU A 191 19.20 -17.74 5.47
C GLU A 191 17.84 -17.19 5.05
N LEU A 192 17.80 -16.18 4.15
CA LEU A 192 16.55 -15.63 3.62
C LEU A 192 15.79 -16.70 2.84
N LYS A 193 16.45 -17.41 1.94
CA LYS A 193 15.84 -18.48 1.14
C LYS A 193 15.30 -19.61 2.00
N GLU A 194 16.09 -20.08 2.97
CA GLU A 194 15.66 -21.10 3.93
C GLU A 194 14.47 -20.62 4.77
N GLY A 195 14.52 -19.36 5.25
CA GLY A 195 13.44 -18.77 6.02
C GLY A 195 12.13 -18.72 5.22
N ILE A 196 12.17 -18.32 3.95
CA ILE A 196 11.00 -18.32 3.07
C ILE A 196 10.48 -19.74 2.85
N ALA A 197 11.36 -20.70 2.53
CA ALA A 197 10.97 -22.09 2.32
C ALA A 197 10.25 -22.69 3.54
N LYS A 198 10.71 -22.39 4.75
CA LYS A 198 10.08 -22.84 6.01
C LYS A 198 8.66 -22.29 6.21
N THR A 199 8.27 -21.21 5.53
CA THR A 199 6.89 -20.71 5.59
C THR A 199 5.92 -21.54 4.76
N GLY A 200 6.42 -22.37 3.85
CA GLY A 200 5.64 -23.10 2.85
C GLY A 200 5.38 -22.31 1.56
N ALA A 201 6.00 -21.13 1.41
CA ALA A 201 5.94 -20.36 0.17
C ALA A 201 7.00 -20.84 -0.83
N ALA A 202 6.68 -20.76 -2.13
CA ALA A 202 7.65 -20.86 -3.22
C ALA A 202 8.13 -19.45 -3.59
N LEU A 203 9.41 -19.37 -3.98
CA LEU A 203 9.99 -18.17 -4.59
C LEU A 203 10.03 -18.31 -6.11
#